data_da6ee41b667d719b8d04775f8f0ff001
#
_entry.id   da6ee41b667d719b8d04775f8f0ff001
#
_cell.length_a   1.000
_cell.length_b   1.000
_cell.length_c   1.000
_cell.angle_alpha   90.00
_cell.angle_beta   90.00
_cell.angle_gamma   90.00
#
_symmetry.space_group_name_H-M   'P 1'
#
loop_
_entity.id
_entity.type
_entity.pdbx_description
1 polymer ?
#
loop_
_entity_poly.entity_id
_entity_poly.type
_entity_poly.pdbx_seq_one_letter_code
_entity_poly.pdbx_strand_id
1 'polypeptide(L)'
;MKRRFLALVLAGCLAAVLSTAAWATETPTSVSTEMELTTALGDTAVTSIQLKGNIDISNTLVVTKDVTLDLNGFVLKITGSGSVIKIESGTLTLVDSNPSAEHKFTNDGNDKPWRLDETAGAEKVKGGVITGGTGNTYKYNNDIGQIVYNDCGGGVFVAPGASFIMEGGNIVGCSAGKSGGGVKVTNDGDFKMSGGTISGCTAGGGGGIDNRGTTTLSDNAKIKSCSATGTGRDDHGGGVCSYRNLTVSGSMVISGCTAQNNKSYAMYVTTGYPDARSSIEGGTFDGSVWLDHSSSGKITVSGGTFKNGASGVWTVTFNTNGGTPEPESQIRANLPATKPDDPTRSGYVFVGWYTDEACTAAYDFTKPVTDSVTLYAKWEAAPRYYYNSGTTTDTDNADEDKKGSPKTFDPGAGIYAVSVALSLTGTAWIGRKRH
;
A
#
# COMPACT_ATOMS: atom_id res chain seq x y z
N MET A 1 36.57 57.77 -19.88
CA MET A 1 36.36 57.32 -18.51
C MET A 1 35.33 56.22 -18.52
N LYS A 2 35.75 54.93 -18.48
CA LYS A 2 34.88 53.76 -18.52
C LYS A 2 34.78 53.24 -17.07
N ARG A 3 33.60 53.33 -16.47
CA ARG A 3 33.30 52.70 -15.17
C ARG A 3 32.87 51.26 -15.42
N ARG A 4 33.67 50.32 -14.92
CA ARG A 4 33.34 48.87 -14.86
C ARG A 4 32.49 48.65 -13.58
N PHE A 5 31.28 48.14 -13.75
CA PHE A 5 30.48 47.61 -12.64
C PHE A 5 30.93 46.17 -12.37
N LEU A 6 31.45 45.95 -11.17
CA LEU A 6 31.78 44.63 -10.63
C LEU A 6 30.55 44.11 -9.91
N ALA A 7 29.90 43.08 -10.45
CA ALA A 7 28.81 42.39 -9.76
C ALA A 7 29.40 41.40 -8.76
N LEU A 8 29.22 41.67 -7.47
CA LEU A 8 29.58 40.77 -6.38
C LEU A 8 28.45 39.76 -6.24
N VAL A 9 28.69 38.50 -6.61
CA VAL A 9 27.80 37.40 -6.28
C VAL A 9 28.11 36.96 -4.85
N LEU A 10 27.26 37.32 -3.89
CA LEU A 10 27.31 36.81 -2.54
C LEU A 10 26.69 35.40 -2.56
N ALA A 11 27.51 34.38 -2.55
CA ALA A 11 27.12 33.03 -2.23
C ALA A 11 26.95 32.93 -0.72
N GLY A 12 25.71 33.07 -0.26
CA GLY A 12 25.32 32.80 1.12
C GLY A 12 25.34 31.30 1.38
N CYS A 13 26.43 30.78 1.93
CA CYS A 13 26.41 29.46 2.56
C CYS A 13 25.52 29.53 3.80
N LEU A 14 24.27 29.08 3.64
CA LEU A 14 23.40 28.77 4.77
C LEU A 14 23.94 27.45 5.38
N ALA A 15 24.84 27.58 6.35
CA ALA A 15 25.20 26.45 7.21
C ALA A 15 23.94 26.10 8.02
N ALA A 16 23.18 25.13 7.54
CA ALA A 16 22.19 24.46 8.37
C ALA A 16 22.97 23.78 9.51
N VAL A 17 22.94 24.40 10.66
CA VAL A 17 23.32 23.74 11.92
C VAL A 17 22.27 22.65 12.12
N LEU A 18 22.54 21.46 11.59
CA LEU A 18 21.89 20.24 12.06
C LEU A 18 22.29 20.12 13.53
N SER A 19 21.43 20.62 14.42
CA SER A 19 21.44 20.16 15.78
C SER A 19 21.17 18.67 15.69
N THR A 20 22.22 17.86 15.75
CA THR A 20 22.12 16.49 16.19
C THR A 20 21.67 16.56 17.63
N ALA A 21 20.35 16.66 17.83
CA ALA A 21 19.78 16.18 19.05
C ALA A 21 20.25 14.73 19.13
N ALA A 22 21.25 14.48 19.94
CA ALA A 22 21.60 13.13 20.34
C ALA A 22 20.31 12.62 21.00
N TRP A 23 19.53 11.85 20.28
CA TRP A 23 18.51 11.03 20.86
C TRP A 23 19.29 10.14 21.82
N ALA A 24 19.22 10.47 23.09
CA ALA A 24 19.67 9.56 24.13
C ALA A 24 18.85 8.30 23.85
N THR A 25 19.52 7.26 23.36
CA THR A 25 18.91 5.93 23.22
C THR A 25 18.60 5.51 24.64
N GLU A 26 17.41 5.80 25.11
CA GLU A 26 16.94 5.31 26.40
C GLU A 26 17.09 3.80 26.36
N THR A 27 17.87 3.26 27.30
CA THR A 27 18.01 1.83 27.40
C THR A 27 16.64 1.24 27.74
N PRO A 28 16.11 0.31 26.94
CA PRO A 28 14.79 -0.23 27.19
C PRO A 28 14.72 -0.92 28.55
N THR A 29 13.61 -0.80 29.23
CA THR A 29 13.32 -1.55 30.46
C THR A 29 13.26 -3.04 30.11
N SER A 30 14.19 -3.81 30.66
CA SER A 30 14.29 -5.25 30.42
C SER A 30 13.31 -6.00 31.31
N VAL A 31 12.53 -6.92 30.73
CA VAL A 31 11.52 -7.72 31.45
C VAL A 31 11.60 -9.19 31.07
N SER A 32 11.38 -10.08 32.05
CA SER A 32 11.45 -11.53 31.89
C SER A 32 10.21 -12.26 32.45
N THR A 33 9.34 -11.53 33.13
CA THR A 33 8.13 -12.09 33.79
C THR A 33 6.89 -11.25 33.51
N GLU A 34 5.70 -11.87 33.65
CA GLU A 34 4.40 -11.17 33.53
C GLU A 34 4.34 -9.97 34.50
N MET A 35 4.82 -10.13 35.74
CA MET A 35 4.79 -9.06 36.74
C MET A 35 5.66 -7.87 36.32
N GLU A 36 6.88 -8.12 35.87
CA GLU A 36 7.78 -7.05 35.40
C GLU A 36 7.21 -6.32 34.17
N LEU A 37 6.65 -7.08 33.22
CA LEU A 37 6.03 -6.51 32.02
C LEU A 37 4.82 -5.66 32.37
N THR A 38 3.92 -6.16 33.25
CA THR A 38 2.74 -5.43 33.70
C THR A 38 3.12 -4.18 34.47
N THR A 39 4.15 -4.27 35.33
CA THR A 39 4.65 -3.11 36.09
C THR A 39 5.24 -2.05 35.14
N ALA A 40 6.03 -2.45 34.16
CA ALA A 40 6.61 -1.53 33.16
C ALA A 40 5.53 -0.86 32.28
N LEU A 41 4.48 -1.58 31.92
CA LEU A 41 3.35 -1.01 31.19
C LEU A 41 2.56 -0.01 32.03
N GLY A 42 2.47 -0.21 33.34
CA GLY A 42 1.80 0.71 34.28
C GLY A 42 2.62 1.94 34.66
N ASP A 43 3.95 1.90 34.53
CA ASP A 43 4.82 3.03 34.87
C ASP A 43 4.88 4.05 33.72
N THR A 44 4.36 5.25 33.93
CA THR A 44 4.29 6.32 32.92
C THR A 44 5.67 6.81 32.45
N ALA A 45 6.73 6.58 33.23
CA ALA A 45 8.09 6.95 32.85
C ALA A 45 8.73 5.95 31.87
N VAL A 46 8.21 4.73 31.76
CA VAL A 46 8.74 3.69 30.86
C VAL A 46 8.15 3.86 29.47
N THR A 47 8.97 4.23 28.51
CA THR A 47 8.58 4.42 27.08
C THR A 47 9.04 3.29 26.18
N SER A 48 9.99 2.44 26.63
CA SER A 48 10.53 1.33 25.87
C SER A 48 10.74 0.10 26.76
N ILE A 49 10.25 -1.04 26.31
CA ILE A 49 10.31 -2.35 27.02
C ILE A 49 10.92 -3.37 26.07
N GLN A 50 11.87 -4.17 26.58
CA GLN A 50 12.47 -5.27 25.82
C GLN A 50 12.34 -6.58 26.58
N LEU A 51 11.87 -7.62 25.92
CA LEU A 51 11.83 -8.97 26.49
C LEU A 51 13.24 -9.54 26.62
N LYS A 52 13.48 -10.26 27.72
CA LYS A 52 14.73 -11.01 27.98
C LYS A 52 14.51 -12.53 28.12
N GLY A 53 13.29 -12.98 27.87
CA GLY A 53 12.88 -14.37 27.89
C GLY A 53 11.47 -14.53 27.38
N ASN A 54 11.05 -15.76 27.14
CA ASN A 54 9.66 -16.06 26.85
C ASN A 54 8.79 -15.71 28.07
N ILE A 55 7.68 -15.05 27.86
CA ILE A 55 6.75 -14.64 28.92
C ILE A 55 5.39 -15.25 28.66
N ASP A 56 4.94 -16.10 29.56
CA ASP A 56 3.55 -16.53 29.64
C ASP A 56 2.78 -15.54 30.52
N ILE A 57 1.65 -15.05 30.01
CA ILE A 57 0.74 -14.15 30.75
C ILE A 57 -0.58 -14.82 30.99
N SER A 58 -1.19 -14.52 32.12
CA SER A 58 -2.48 -15.10 32.54
C SER A 58 -3.66 -14.28 32.05
N ASN A 59 -3.48 -12.97 31.89
CA ASN A 59 -4.50 -12.00 31.53
C ASN A 59 -4.05 -11.09 30.38
N THR A 60 -5.01 -10.49 29.70
CA THR A 60 -4.76 -9.49 28.67
C THR A 60 -3.89 -8.36 29.20
N LEU A 61 -2.78 -8.04 28.50
CA LEU A 61 -2.01 -6.84 28.76
C LEU A 61 -2.73 -5.60 28.28
N VAL A 62 -2.82 -4.59 29.12
CA VAL A 62 -3.49 -3.32 28.78
C VAL A 62 -2.46 -2.23 28.58
N VAL A 63 -2.50 -1.59 27.42
CA VAL A 63 -1.65 -0.46 27.06
C VAL A 63 -2.51 0.82 27.10
N THR A 64 -2.09 1.82 27.89
CA THR A 64 -2.82 3.08 28.07
C THR A 64 -1.97 4.31 27.78
N LYS A 65 -0.77 4.11 27.23
CA LYS A 65 0.23 5.17 26.97
C LYS A 65 1.01 4.84 25.70
N ASP A 66 1.84 5.77 25.26
CA ASP A 66 2.81 5.52 24.20
C ASP A 66 3.95 4.66 24.75
N VAL A 67 4.18 3.50 24.09
CA VAL A 67 5.24 2.58 24.49
C VAL A 67 5.73 1.75 23.31
N THR A 68 7.02 1.51 23.25
CA THR A 68 7.65 0.54 22.35
C THR A 68 7.84 -0.79 23.08
N LEU A 69 7.38 -1.89 22.48
CA LEU A 69 7.62 -3.27 22.95
C LEU A 69 8.51 -3.99 21.95
N ASP A 70 9.73 -4.31 22.39
CA ASP A 70 10.68 -5.12 21.63
C ASP A 70 10.58 -6.58 22.08
N LEU A 71 10.13 -7.45 21.18
CA LEU A 71 10.06 -8.88 21.46
C LEU A 71 11.43 -9.54 21.55
N ASN A 72 12.46 -8.96 20.93
CA ASN A 72 13.85 -9.43 20.99
C ASN A 72 13.99 -10.95 20.71
N GLY A 73 13.19 -11.45 19.78
CA GLY A 73 13.18 -12.86 19.40
C GLY A 73 12.44 -13.79 20.37
N PHE A 74 11.80 -13.29 21.44
CA PHE A 74 11.10 -14.11 22.42
C PHE A 74 9.60 -14.21 22.17
N VAL A 75 8.98 -15.14 22.85
CA VAL A 75 7.54 -15.42 22.78
C VAL A 75 6.82 -14.73 23.94
N LEU A 76 5.80 -13.95 23.59
CA LEU A 76 4.80 -13.44 24.51
C LEU A 76 3.48 -14.21 24.28
N LYS A 77 3.10 -15.06 25.21
CA LYS A 77 1.97 -15.97 25.09
C LYS A 77 0.96 -15.75 26.21
N ILE A 78 -0.32 -15.60 25.82
CA ILE A 78 -1.39 -15.69 26.81
C ILE A 78 -1.78 -17.15 27.02
N THR A 79 -1.91 -17.55 28.28
CA THR A 79 -2.35 -18.90 28.70
C THR A 79 -3.81 -18.92 29.16
N GLY A 80 -4.34 -17.75 29.52
CA GLY A 80 -5.74 -17.55 29.80
C GLY A 80 -6.57 -17.29 28.53
N SER A 81 -7.78 -16.82 28.71
CA SER A 81 -8.65 -16.37 27.62
C SER A 81 -8.53 -14.87 27.40
N GLY A 82 -8.79 -14.41 26.19
CA GLY A 82 -8.84 -13.00 25.82
C GLY A 82 -7.81 -12.62 24.76
N SER A 83 -7.70 -11.34 24.48
CA SER A 83 -6.64 -10.80 23.62
C SER A 83 -5.30 -10.89 24.34
N VAL A 84 -4.20 -11.08 23.59
CA VAL A 84 -2.88 -10.99 24.23
C VAL A 84 -2.65 -9.55 24.69
N ILE A 85 -2.92 -8.57 23.81
CA ILE A 85 -2.76 -7.14 24.09
C ILE A 85 -4.04 -6.40 23.75
N LYS A 86 -4.47 -5.50 24.66
CA LYS A 86 -5.50 -4.48 24.43
C LYS A 86 -4.85 -3.10 24.49
N ILE A 87 -4.88 -2.37 23.41
CA ILE A 87 -4.45 -0.97 23.41
C ILE A 87 -5.69 -0.13 23.68
N GLU A 88 -5.78 0.43 24.88
CA GLU A 88 -6.96 1.17 25.34
C GLU A 88 -6.85 2.66 25.00
N SER A 89 -5.62 3.19 25.06
CA SER A 89 -5.28 4.56 24.63
C SER A 89 -3.77 4.64 24.36
N GLY A 90 -3.33 5.72 23.70
CA GLY A 90 -1.94 5.91 23.29
C GLY A 90 -1.54 5.00 22.13
N THR A 91 -0.25 4.85 21.94
CA THR A 91 0.36 4.14 20.83
C THR A 91 1.23 2.98 21.33
N LEU A 92 0.93 1.75 20.89
CA LEU A 92 1.88 0.65 21.01
C LEU A 92 2.69 0.54 19.71
N THR A 93 4.01 0.63 19.81
CA THR A 93 4.93 0.28 18.72
C THR A 93 5.55 -1.09 19.01
N LEU A 94 5.32 -2.07 18.13
CA LEU A 94 5.87 -3.41 18.20
C LEU A 94 7.07 -3.52 17.28
N VAL A 95 8.21 -3.89 17.85
CA VAL A 95 9.46 -4.14 17.15
C VAL A 95 10.05 -5.50 17.54
N ASP A 96 11.06 -5.95 16.82
CA ASP A 96 11.78 -7.18 17.11
C ASP A 96 13.26 -7.01 16.75
N SER A 97 14.10 -6.79 17.74
CA SER A 97 15.55 -6.58 17.58
C SER A 97 16.33 -7.87 17.28
N ASN A 98 15.71 -9.05 17.43
CA ASN A 98 16.30 -10.35 17.11
C ASN A 98 15.42 -11.17 16.15
N PRO A 99 15.33 -10.78 14.89
CA PRO A 99 14.46 -11.44 13.90
C PRO A 99 14.99 -12.80 13.42
N SER A 100 16.11 -13.30 13.96
CA SER A 100 16.71 -14.59 13.60
C SER A 100 16.29 -15.75 14.52
N ALA A 101 15.72 -15.49 15.68
CA ALA A 101 15.17 -16.52 16.57
C ALA A 101 14.12 -17.35 15.79
N GLU A 102 14.06 -18.66 16.03
CA GLU A 102 13.12 -19.54 15.33
C GLU A 102 12.16 -20.20 16.32
N HIS A 103 10.88 -20.10 16.03
CA HIS A 103 9.80 -20.75 16.78
C HIS A 103 9.03 -21.71 15.89
N LYS A 104 8.51 -22.79 16.45
CA LYS A 104 7.80 -23.81 15.70
C LYS A 104 6.33 -23.86 16.08
N PHE A 105 5.50 -24.04 15.07
CA PHE A 105 4.04 -24.12 15.21
C PHE A 105 3.48 -25.35 14.52
N THR A 106 2.41 -25.91 15.07
CA THR A 106 1.57 -26.90 14.38
C THR A 106 0.46 -26.18 13.63
N ASN A 107 0.16 -26.68 12.44
CA ASN A 107 -0.96 -26.26 11.61
C ASN A 107 -1.95 -27.45 11.53
N ASP A 108 -3.01 -27.40 12.31
CA ASP A 108 -4.02 -28.46 12.37
C ASP A 108 -5.14 -28.30 11.31
N GLY A 109 -4.92 -27.49 10.29
CA GLY A 109 -5.85 -27.20 9.20
C GLY A 109 -6.23 -25.73 9.10
N ASN A 110 -6.84 -25.35 7.97
CA ASN A 110 -7.11 -23.94 7.64
C ASN A 110 -8.15 -23.26 8.57
N ASP A 111 -8.98 -24.04 9.24
CA ASP A 111 -10.04 -23.51 10.11
C ASP A 111 -9.61 -23.41 11.59
N LYS A 112 -8.35 -23.73 11.87
CA LYS A 112 -7.81 -23.70 13.22
C LYS A 112 -6.62 -22.75 13.31
N PRO A 113 -6.48 -22.04 14.45
CA PRO A 113 -5.29 -21.23 14.68
C PRO A 113 -4.05 -22.13 14.82
N TRP A 114 -2.91 -21.68 14.34
CA TRP A 114 -1.66 -22.35 14.59
C TRP A 114 -1.35 -22.39 16.08
N ARG A 115 -0.75 -23.45 16.54
CA ARG A 115 -0.37 -23.61 17.94
C ARG A 115 1.15 -23.68 18.09
N LEU A 116 1.68 -22.93 19.06
CA LEU A 116 3.09 -23.02 19.41
C LEU A 116 3.43 -24.45 19.88
N ASP A 117 4.37 -25.08 19.21
CA ASP A 117 4.88 -26.42 19.52
C ASP A 117 6.36 -26.48 19.11
N GLU A 118 7.23 -26.11 20.03
CA GLU A 118 8.68 -26.05 19.82
C GLU A 118 9.31 -27.44 19.55
N THR A 119 8.60 -28.50 19.87
CA THR A 119 9.10 -29.88 19.74
C THR A 119 8.72 -30.52 18.41
N ALA A 120 7.45 -30.43 18.01
CA ALA A 120 6.88 -31.14 16.86
C ALA A 120 6.31 -30.21 15.77
N GLY A 121 6.29 -28.89 15.99
CA GLY A 121 5.76 -27.93 15.02
C GLY A 121 6.55 -27.95 13.71
N ALA A 122 5.83 -28.05 12.59
CA ALA A 122 6.41 -28.06 11.24
C ALA A 122 6.53 -26.65 10.64
N GLU A 123 5.63 -25.73 11.05
CA GLU A 123 5.65 -24.35 10.57
C GLU A 123 6.69 -23.54 11.35
N LYS A 124 7.64 -22.95 10.62
CA LYS A 124 8.72 -22.17 11.20
C LYS A 124 8.44 -20.68 11.10
N VAL A 125 8.54 -19.98 12.22
CA VAL A 125 8.39 -18.54 12.35
C VAL A 125 9.68 -17.95 12.87
N LYS A 126 10.22 -16.95 12.16
CA LYS A 126 11.45 -16.25 12.57
C LYS A 126 11.11 -14.95 13.27
N GLY A 127 11.86 -14.64 14.34
CA GLY A 127 11.67 -13.46 15.16
C GLY A 127 10.73 -13.70 16.34
N GLY A 128 10.60 -12.68 17.19
CA GLY A 128 9.74 -12.71 18.36
C GLY A 128 8.25 -12.85 18.00
N VAL A 129 7.48 -13.44 18.91
CA VAL A 129 6.10 -13.86 18.63
C VAL A 129 5.13 -13.46 19.73
N ILE A 130 3.97 -12.94 19.35
CA ILE A 130 2.76 -12.79 20.15
C ILE A 130 1.80 -13.92 19.78
N THR A 131 1.30 -14.72 20.74
CA THR A 131 0.46 -15.90 20.46
C THR A 131 -0.50 -16.27 21.57
N GLY A 132 -1.44 -17.19 21.27
CA GLY A 132 -2.35 -17.81 22.22
C GLY A 132 -3.63 -17.05 22.51
N GLY A 133 -3.80 -15.86 21.93
CA GLY A 133 -5.02 -15.07 22.16
C GLY A 133 -6.26 -15.69 21.53
N THR A 134 -7.38 -15.57 22.24
CA THR A 134 -8.69 -16.14 21.85
C THR A 134 -9.78 -15.08 21.65
N GLY A 135 -9.41 -13.80 21.78
CA GLY A 135 -10.35 -12.68 21.70
C GLY A 135 -11.16 -12.48 23.00
N ASN A 136 -11.82 -11.34 23.07
CA ASN A 136 -12.67 -10.99 24.21
C ASN A 136 -13.82 -10.07 23.79
N THR A 137 -14.76 -9.87 24.70
CA THR A 137 -15.85 -8.91 24.56
C THR A 137 -15.48 -7.60 25.24
N TYR A 138 -15.43 -6.53 24.46
CA TYR A 138 -15.13 -5.18 24.94
C TYR A 138 -16.35 -4.27 24.80
N LYS A 139 -16.58 -3.42 25.79
CA LYS A 139 -17.70 -2.47 25.82
C LYS A 139 -17.18 -1.06 25.95
N TYR A 140 -17.65 -0.18 25.08
CA TYR A 140 -17.32 1.22 25.07
C TYR A 140 -18.60 2.06 25.06
N ASN A 141 -18.63 3.13 25.82
CA ASN A 141 -19.73 4.10 25.80
C ASN A 141 -19.35 5.24 24.86
N ASN A 142 -20.31 5.68 24.05
CA ASN A 142 -20.21 6.89 23.23
C ASN A 142 -21.50 7.72 23.36
N ASP A 143 -21.56 8.85 22.68
CA ASP A 143 -22.68 9.81 22.74
C ASP A 143 -24.03 9.22 22.29
N ILE A 144 -24.02 8.11 21.54
CA ILE A 144 -25.20 7.44 21.01
C ILE A 144 -25.54 6.14 21.76
N GLY A 145 -24.75 5.75 22.79
CA GLY A 145 -24.98 4.57 23.60
C GLY A 145 -23.77 3.66 23.78
N GLN A 146 -24.00 2.40 24.15
CA GLN A 146 -22.94 1.43 24.36
C GLN A 146 -22.64 0.66 23.07
N ILE A 147 -21.38 0.74 22.63
CA ILE A 147 -20.84 -0.11 21.56
C ILE A 147 -20.23 -1.36 22.19
N VAL A 148 -20.60 -2.53 21.70
CA VAL A 148 -20.07 -3.83 22.16
C VAL A 148 -19.31 -4.51 21.02
N TYR A 149 -18.02 -4.77 21.27
CA TYR A 149 -17.18 -5.57 20.39
C TYR A 149 -17.09 -6.98 20.97
N ASN A 150 -17.94 -7.87 20.45
CA ASN A 150 -18.04 -9.24 20.96
C ASN A 150 -16.91 -10.10 20.38
N ASP A 151 -16.23 -10.85 21.26
CA ASP A 151 -15.32 -11.93 20.93
C ASP A 151 -14.40 -11.59 19.74
N CYS A 152 -13.54 -10.60 19.93
CA CYS A 152 -12.70 -10.05 18.87
C CYS A 152 -11.29 -9.70 19.34
N GLY A 153 -10.37 -9.54 18.38
CA GLY A 153 -8.99 -9.14 18.62
C GLY A 153 -8.19 -10.20 19.37
N GLY A 154 -7.98 -11.38 18.77
CA GLY A 154 -7.23 -12.44 19.42
C GLY A 154 -5.81 -12.04 19.82
N GLY A 155 -5.01 -11.61 18.88
CA GLY A 155 -3.65 -11.11 19.15
C GLY A 155 -3.68 -9.73 19.79
N VAL A 156 -4.16 -8.74 19.03
CA VAL A 156 -4.18 -7.32 19.45
C VAL A 156 -5.57 -6.73 19.21
N PHE A 157 -6.09 -6.08 20.23
CA PHE A 157 -7.31 -5.27 20.14
C PHE A 157 -6.95 -3.78 20.23
N VAL A 158 -7.26 -3.01 19.19
CA VAL A 158 -7.04 -1.57 19.10
C VAL A 158 -8.35 -0.85 19.39
N ALA A 159 -8.44 -0.20 20.54
CA ALA A 159 -9.62 0.52 21.00
C ALA A 159 -9.86 1.82 20.20
N PRO A 160 -11.06 2.43 20.32
CA PRO A 160 -11.30 3.75 19.74
C PRO A 160 -10.29 4.80 20.22
N GLY A 161 -9.66 5.54 19.30
CA GLY A 161 -8.66 6.55 19.60
C GLY A 161 -7.26 6.02 19.95
N ALA A 162 -7.06 4.69 19.99
CA ALA A 162 -5.76 4.09 20.20
C ALA A 162 -5.05 3.81 18.88
N SER A 163 -3.73 3.67 18.95
CA SER A 163 -2.89 3.37 17.78
C SER A 163 -2.00 2.15 18.00
N PHE A 164 -1.88 1.30 16.98
CA PHE A 164 -0.94 0.20 16.92
C PHE A 164 0.00 0.38 15.72
N ILE A 165 1.29 0.31 15.96
CA ILE A 165 2.33 0.35 14.93
C ILE A 165 3.11 -0.96 15.01
N MET A 166 3.16 -1.72 13.92
CA MET A 166 3.92 -2.96 13.84
C MET A 166 5.02 -2.81 12.79
N GLU A 167 6.24 -2.68 13.26
CA GLU A 167 7.45 -2.56 12.42
C GLU A 167 8.23 -3.87 12.35
N GLY A 168 7.98 -4.80 13.27
CA GLY A 168 8.64 -6.10 13.36
C GLY A 168 7.88 -7.08 14.25
N GLY A 169 8.46 -8.25 14.44
CA GLY A 169 7.86 -9.34 15.23
C GLY A 169 6.71 -10.04 14.50
N ASN A 170 6.05 -10.93 15.20
CA ASN A 170 5.00 -11.75 14.60
C ASN A 170 3.78 -11.88 15.53
N ILE A 171 2.59 -11.91 14.95
CA ILE A 171 1.34 -12.30 15.62
C ILE A 171 0.93 -13.64 15.01
N VAL A 172 0.97 -14.72 15.79
CA VAL A 172 0.84 -16.07 15.26
C VAL A 172 -0.19 -16.89 16.05
N GLY A 173 -1.09 -17.56 15.31
CA GLY A 173 -1.97 -18.56 15.91
C GLY A 173 -2.94 -17.99 16.95
N CYS A 174 -3.35 -16.75 16.76
CA CYS A 174 -4.39 -16.14 17.58
C CYS A 174 -5.77 -16.36 16.95
N SER A 175 -6.81 -16.38 17.78
CA SER A 175 -8.18 -16.59 17.31
C SER A 175 -9.16 -15.61 17.93
N ALA A 176 -10.30 -15.45 17.28
CA ALA A 176 -11.44 -14.72 17.82
C ALA A 176 -12.75 -15.32 17.25
N GLY A 177 -13.78 -15.43 18.04
CA GLY A 177 -15.04 -16.03 17.56
C GLY A 177 -15.75 -15.16 16.51
N LYS A 178 -15.60 -13.83 16.58
CA LYS A 178 -16.28 -12.92 15.66
C LYS A 178 -15.33 -12.27 14.65
N SER A 179 -14.33 -11.52 15.10
CA SER A 179 -13.53 -10.75 14.14
C SER A 179 -12.13 -10.40 14.62
N GLY A 180 -11.19 -10.35 13.65
CA GLY A 180 -9.82 -9.97 13.90
C GLY A 180 -9.06 -11.01 14.74
N GLY A 181 -8.78 -12.18 14.19
CA GLY A 181 -8.00 -13.22 14.89
C GLY A 181 -6.62 -12.74 15.30
N GLY A 182 -5.89 -12.12 14.36
CA GLY A 182 -4.63 -11.45 14.63
C GLY A 182 -4.84 -10.07 15.26
N VAL A 183 -5.48 -9.16 14.53
CA VAL A 183 -5.68 -7.77 14.95
C VAL A 183 -7.12 -7.34 14.69
N LYS A 184 -7.73 -6.73 15.70
CA LYS A 184 -8.98 -5.99 15.59
C LYS A 184 -8.73 -4.51 15.69
N VAL A 185 -9.12 -3.75 14.66
CA VAL A 185 -9.10 -2.28 14.67
C VAL A 185 -10.54 -1.80 14.79
N THR A 186 -10.86 -1.09 15.87
CA THR A 186 -12.21 -0.57 16.10
C THR A 186 -12.45 0.74 15.38
N ASN A 187 -13.67 1.28 15.43
CA ASN A 187 -13.96 2.60 14.92
C ASN A 187 -13.00 3.62 15.59
N ASP A 188 -12.43 4.51 14.80
CA ASP A 188 -11.47 5.53 15.24
C ASP A 188 -10.14 4.97 15.82
N GLY A 189 -9.92 3.64 15.77
CA GLY A 189 -8.61 3.04 15.99
C GLY A 189 -7.71 3.16 14.77
N ASP A 190 -6.39 3.19 14.99
CA ASP A 190 -5.38 3.28 13.93
C ASP A 190 -4.42 2.08 14.00
N PHE A 191 -4.16 1.44 12.86
CA PHE A 191 -3.19 0.36 12.74
C PHE A 191 -2.26 0.59 11.55
N LYS A 192 -0.96 0.59 11.81
CA LYS A 192 0.07 0.67 10.77
C LYS A 192 0.98 -0.53 10.86
N MET A 193 1.16 -1.22 9.73
CA MET A 193 2.06 -2.35 9.61
C MET A 193 3.00 -2.13 8.43
N SER A 194 4.28 -1.93 8.71
CA SER A 194 5.35 -1.78 7.73
C SER A 194 6.31 -2.97 7.71
N GLY A 195 6.26 -3.81 8.72
CA GLY A 195 7.09 -5.01 8.85
C GLY A 195 6.40 -6.09 9.68
N GLY A 196 7.10 -7.19 9.89
CA GLY A 196 6.60 -8.32 10.65
C GLY A 196 5.59 -9.20 9.89
N THR A 197 4.99 -10.16 10.62
CA THR A 197 4.07 -11.12 10.03
C THR A 197 2.85 -11.38 10.92
N ILE A 198 1.66 -11.41 10.33
CA ILE A 198 0.46 -11.97 10.97
C ILE A 198 0.18 -13.30 10.29
N SER A 199 0.18 -14.42 11.05
CA SER A 199 0.04 -15.74 10.43
C SER A 199 -0.73 -16.76 11.25
N GLY A 200 -1.39 -17.69 10.55
CA GLY A 200 -2.12 -18.80 11.17
C GLY A 200 -3.21 -18.35 12.14
N CYS A 201 -3.74 -17.15 11.97
CA CYS A 201 -4.78 -16.59 12.82
C CYS A 201 -6.17 -16.88 12.23
N THR A 202 -7.19 -17.05 13.11
CA THR A 202 -8.55 -17.39 12.69
C THR A 202 -9.60 -16.51 13.37
N ALA A 203 -10.66 -16.16 12.65
CA ALA A 203 -11.83 -15.49 13.23
C ALA A 203 -13.08 -15.76 12.40
N GLY A 204 -14.25 -15.34 12.86
CA GLY A 204 -15.44 -15.30 12.01
C GLY A 204 -15.19 -14.52 10.73
N GLY A 205 -14.70 -13.27 10.85
CA GLY A 205 -14.28 -12.43 9.74
C GLY A 205 -12.93 -11.77 10.01
N GLY A 206 -12.14 -11.52 8.96
CA GLY A 206 -10.80 -10.97 9.11
C GLY A 206 -9.89 -11.86 9.96
N GLY A 207 -9.61 -13.08 9.52
CA GLY A 207 -8.76 -14.01 10.27
C GLY A 207 -7.44 -13.39 10.68
N GLY A 208 -6.77 -12.67 9.79
CA GLY A 208 -5.60 -11.85 10.12
C GLY A 208 -6.00 -10.52 10.74
N ILE A 209 -6.71 -9.68 9.99
CA ILE A 209 -7.08 -8.32 10.39
C ILE A 209 -8.56 -8.06 10.10
N ASP A 210 -9.30 -7.57 11.09
CA ASP A 210 -10.60 -6.90 10.89
C ASP A 210 -10.45 -5.41 11.16
N ASN A 211 -10.68 -4.61 10.12
CA ASN A 211 -10.53 -3.16 10.17
C ASN A 211 -11.88 -2.44 10.11
N ARG A 212 -12.20 -1.70 11.17
CA ARG A 212 -13.32 -0.75 11.23
C ARG A 212 -12.89 0.68 11.52
N GLY A 213 -11.59 0.93 11.57
CA GLY A 213 -10.95 2.22 11.75
C GLY A 213 -10.09 2.60 10.54
N THR A 214 -8.84 2.95 10.80
CA THR A 214 -7.84 3.23 9.78
C THR A 214 -6.73 2.19 9.82
N THR A 215 -6.42 1.58 8.68
CA THR A 215 -5.33 0.60 8.58
C THR A 215 -4.43 0.93 7.40
N THR A 216 -3.13 0.94 7.63
CA THR A 216 -2.11 1.09 6.59
C THR A 216 -1.21 -0.15 6.58
N LEU A 217 -1.10 -0.81 5.44
CA LEU A 217 -0.22 -1.96 5.20
C LEU A 217 0.79 -1.56 4.12
N SER A 218 2.08 -1.61 4.46
CA SER A 218 3.14 -1.15 3.55
C SER A 218 4.39 -2.01 3.62
N ASP A 219 5.34 -1.72 2.77
CA ASP A 219 6.71 -2.21 2.79
C ASP A 219 6.81 -3.75 2.89
N ASN A 220 7.39 -4.26 3.98
CA ASN A 220 7.64 -5.69 4.19
C ASN A 220 6.57 -6.40 5.03
N ALA A 221 5.41 -5.78 5.24
CA ALA A 221 4.29 -6.38 5.96
C ALA A 221 3.84 -7.69 5.30
N LYS A 222 3.57 -8.71 6.10
CA LYS A 222 3.11 -10.02 5.60
C LYS A 222 1.91 -10.52 6.38
N ILE A 223 0.91 -10.99 5.66
CA ILE A 223 -0.25 -11.67 6.23
C ILE A 223 -0.36 -13.02 5.52
N LYS A 224 -0.25 -14.12 6.27
CA LYS A 224 -0.23 -15.44 5.64
C LYS A 224 -1.02 -16.48 6.41
N SER A 225 -1.64 -17.41 5.67
CA SER A 225 -2.30 -18.58 6.24
C SER A 225 -3.30 -18.25 7.34
N CYS A 226 -3.98 -17.11 7.21
CA CYS A 226 -5.07 -16.70 8.11
C CYS A 226 -6.41 -17.13 7.52
N SER A 227 -7.40 -17.41 8.39
CA SER A 227 -8.68 -17.94 7.94
C SER A 227 -9.87 -17.21 8.55
N ALA A 228 -10.85 -16.88 7.72
CA ALA A 228 -12.19 -16.46 8.14
C ALA A 228 -13.11 -17.70 8.16
N THR A 229 -13.60 -18.07 9.34
CA THR A 229 -14.36 -19.31 9.58
C THR A 229 -15.87 -19.09 9.72
N GLY A 230 -16.30 -17.84 9.76
CA GLY A 230 -17.73 -17.49 9.90
C GLY A 230 -18.51 -17.71 8.60
N THR A 231 -19.83 -17.86 8.76
CA THR A 231 -20.78 -18.07 7.65
C THR A 231 -21.71 -16.87 7.46
N GLY A 232 -21.55 -15.82 8.25
CA GLY A 232 -22.34 -14.61 8.19
C GLY A 232 -22.04 -13.74 6.96
N ARG A 233 -22.88 -12.75 6.72
CA ARG A 233 -22.75 -11.81 5.60
C ARG A 233 -21.46 -10.98 5.69
N ASP A 234 -21.00 -10.72 6.91
CA ASP A 234 -19.82 -9.88 7.20
C ASP A 234 -18.56 -10.74 7.52
N ASP A 235 -18.65 -12.07 7.37
CA ASP A 235 -17.60 -13.01 7.70
C ASP A 235 -16.72 -13.29 6.47
N HIS A 236 -16.02 -12.26 5.97
CA HIS A 236 -15.17 -12.32 4.78
C HIS A 236 -13.72 -11.97 5.10
N GLY A 237 -12.83 -12.18 4.09
CA GLY A 237 -11.42 -11.77 4.17
C GLY A 237 -10.59 -12.61 5.14
N GLY A 238 -10.10 -13.76 4.70
CA GLY A 238 -9.20 -14.59 5.51
C GLY A 238 -7.98 -13.82 6.00
N GLY A 239 -7.32 -13.07 5.12
CA GLY A 239 -6.22 -12.19 5.48
C GLY A 239 -6.71 -10.89 6.10
N VAL A 240 -7.46 -10.10 5.34
CA VAL A 240 -7.95 -8.78 5.75
C VAL A 240 -9.44 -8.65 5.41
N CYS A 241 -10.22 -8.21 6.38
CA CYS A 241 -11.58 -7.71 6.20
C CYS A 241 -11.62 -6.23 6.59
N SER A 242 -11.95 -5.34 5.65
CA SER A 242 -11.95 -3.90 5.90
C SER A 242 -13.29 -3.27 5.55
N TYR A 243 -13.84 -2.50 6.48
CA TYR A 243 -15.11 -1.77 6.35
C TYR A 243 -14.92 -0.26 6.29
N ARG A 244 -13.69 0.23 6.49
CA ARG A 244 -13.37 1.66 6.53
C ARG A 244 -12.09 1.98 5.77
N ASN A 245 -11.24 2.83 6.35
CA ASN A 245 -10.05 3.32 5.67
C ASN A 245 -8.96 2.23 5.62
N LEU A 246 -8.59 1.82 4.44
CA LEU A 246 -7.48 0.90 4.20
C LEU A 246 -6.55 1.45 3.14
N THR A 247 -5.28 1.59 3.47
CA THR A 247 -4.23 1.90 2.51
C THR A 247 -3.29 0.71 2.40
N VAL A 248 -3.08 0.24 1.16
CA VAL A 248 -2.13 -0.83 0.86
C VAL A 248 -1.12 -0.31 -0.15
N SER A 249 0.17 -0.39 0.20
CA SER A 249 1.25 0.12 -0.65
C SER A 249 2.51 -0.74 -0.55
N GLY A 250 3.55 -0.38 -1.30
CA GLY A 250 4.84 -1.03 -1.23
C GLY A 250 4.82 -2.50 -1.66
N SER A 251 5.68 -3.30 -1.07
CA SER A 251 5.91 -4.71 -1.41
C SER A 251 5.22 -5.70 -0.45
N MET A 252 4.22 -5.25 0.31
CA MET A 252 3.51 -6.10 1.26
C MET A 252 2.88 -7.34 0.59
N VAL A 253 2.70 -8.42 1.35
CA VAL A 253 2.20 -9.70 0.81
C VAL A 253 1.05 -10.25 1.65
N ILE A 254 -0.04 -10.64 0.99
CA ILE A 254 -1.09 -11.49 1.57
C ILE A 254 -1.09 -12.82 0.81
N SER A 255 -0.91 -13.95 1.51
CA SER A 255 -0.80 -15.26 0.89
C SER A 255 -1.39 -16.39 1.72
N GLY A 256 -1.92 -17.42 1.05
CA GLY A 256 -2.44 -18.63 1.67
C GLY A 256 -3.60 -18.39 2.63
N CYS A 257 -4.25 -17.23 2.56
CA CYS A 257 -5.40 -16.90 3.40
C CYS A 257 -6.69 -17.44 2.79
N THR A 258 -7.60 -17.93 3.66
CA THR A 258 -8.83 -18.61 3.25
C THR A 258 -10.05 -18.04 3.94
N ALA A 259 -11.21 -18.19 3.33
CA ALA A 259 -12.51 -17.96 3.98
C ALA A 259 -13.40 -19.18 3.76
N GLN A 260 -14.31 -19.46 4.70
CA GLN A 260 -15.30 -20.54 4.54
C GLN A 260 -16.21 -20.28 3.31
N ASN A 261 -16.83 -21.35 2.80
CA ASN A 261 -17.64 -21.37 1.57
C ASN A 261 -16.85 -21.32 0.26
N ASN A 262 -15.60 -21.83 0.23
CA ASN A 262 -14.73 -21.86 -0.98
C ASN A 262 -14.48 -20.49 -1.61
N LYS A 263 -14.78 -19.43 -0.91
CA LYS A 263 -14.41 -18.07 -1.32
C LYS A 263 -13.07 -17.75 -0.67
N SER A 264 -12.02 -18.12 -1.37
CA SER A 264 -10.63 -17.87 -1.00
C SER A 264 -10.35 -16.37 -1.12
N TYR A 265 -10.78 -15.57 -0.14
CA TYR A 265 -10.47 -14.15 -0.14
C TYR A 265 -9.23 -13.88 0.70
N ALA A 266 -8.14 -13.52 0.02
CA ALA A 266 -7.01 -12.91 0.68
C ALA A 266 -7.46 -11.62 1.38
N MET A 267 -8.30 -10.83 0.70
CA MET A 267 -8.77 -9.55 1.19
C MET A 267 -10.21 -9.27 0.73
N TYR A 268 -11.01 -8.75 1.64
CA TYR A 268 -12.32 -8.17 1.39
C TYR A 268 -12.34 -6.72 1.85
N VAL A 269 -12.70 -5.82 0.96
CA VAL A 269 -12.79 -4.37 1.25
C VAL A 269 -14.16 -3.88 0.86
N THR A 270 -14.86 -3.29 1.80
CA THR A 270 -16.09 -2.52 1.57
C THR A 270 -15.98 -1.18 2.29
N THR A 271 -16.67 -0.20 1.80
CA THR A 271 -16.71 1.13 2.40
C THR A 271 -18.12 1.40 2.92
N GLY A 272 -18.50 0.73 3.99
CA GLY A 272 -19.85 0.83 4.58
C GLY A 272 -20.22 2.23 5.10
N TYR A 273 -19.29 3.17 5.08
CA TYR A 273 -19.45 4.55 5.53
C TYR A 273 -19.15 5.53 4.40
N PRO A 274 -19.96 6.61 4.22
CA PRO A 274 -19.80 7.56 3.12
C PRO A 274 -18.45 8.30 3.08
N ASP A 275 -17.84 8.48 4.25
CA ASP A 275 -16.55 9.14 4.44
C ASP A 275 -15.36 8.16 4.30
N ALA A 276 -15.61 6.86 4.22
CA ALA A 276 -14.56 5.86 4.11
C ALA A 276 -13.80 5.98 2.78
N ARG A 277 -12.48 5.87 2.86
CA ARG A 277 -11.56 5.93 1.72
C ARG A 277 -10.57 4.79 1.82
N SER A 278 -10.55 3.94 0.81
CA SER A 278 -9.56 2.87 0.72
C SER A 278 -8.76 2.99 -0.57
N SER A 279 -7.45 2.74 -0.50
CA SER A 279 -6.57 2.75 -1.66
C SER A 279 -5.68 1.52 -1.69
N ILE A 280 -5.52 0.95 -2.88
CA ILE A 280 -4.54 -0.12 -3.17
C ILE A 280 -3.58 0.42 -4.22
N GLU A 281 -2.35 0.70 -3.79
CA GLU A 281 -1.30 1.33 -4.57
C GLU A 281 -0.15 0.36 -4.88
N GLY A 282 -0.14 -0.81 -4.22
CA GLY A 282 0.88 -1.85 -4.35
C GLY A 282 0.45 -3.15 -3.68
N GLY A 283 1.44 -3.98 -3.35
CA GLY A 283 1.25 -5.26 -2.68
C GLY A 283 1.06 -6.44 -3.63
N THR A 284 1.24 -7.64 -3.08
CA THR A 284 1.00 -8.91 -3.78
C THR A 284 -0.06 -9.71 -3.04
N PHE A 285 -1.10 -10.11 -3.76
CA PHE A 285 -2.25 -10.84 -3.24
C PHE A 285 -2.29 -12.22 -3.88
N ASP A 286 -1.96 -13.25 -3.09
CA ASP A 286 -2.07 -14.65 -3.48
C ASP A 286 -3.35 -15.23 -2.85
N GLY A 287 -4.44 -15.02 -3.54
CA GLY A 287 -5.82 -15.28 -3.15
C GLY A 287 -6.73 -14.23 -3.78
N SER A 288 -8.01 -14.52 -3.90
CA SER A 288 -8.98 -13.58 -4.48
C SER A 288 -9.09 -12.31 -3.63
N VAL A 289 -9.19 -11.17 -4.29
CA VAL A 289 -9.49 -9.89 -3.68
C VAL A 289 -10.88 -9.45 -4.11
N TRP A 290 -11.70 -9.07 -3.14
CA TRP A 290 -13.03 -8.53 -3.42
C TRP A 290 -13.12 -7.09 -2.95
N LEU A 291 -13.39 -6.20 -3.91
CA LEU A 291 -13.66 -4.79 -3.65
C LEU A 291 -15.15 -4.53 -3.89
N ASP A 292 -15.87 -4.23 -2.82
CA ASP A 292 -17.30 -3.93 -2.88
C ASP A 292 -17.52 -2.43 -3.10
N HIS A 293 -17.81 -2.06 -4.34
CA HIS A 293 -18.11 -0.69 -4.75
C HIS A 293 -19.59 -0.30 -4.57
N SER A 294 -20.43 -1.20 -4.04
CA SER A 294 -21.86 -0.94 -3.85
C SER A 294 -22.16 0.05 -2.73
N SER A 295 -21.18 0.31 -1.86
CA SER A 295 -21.31 1.21 -0.73
C SER A 295 -20.90 2.65 -1.08
N SER A 296 -21.31 3.61 -0.27
CA SER A 296 -21.20 5.05 -0.53
C SER A 296 -19.77 5.61 -0.41
N GLY A 297 -18.85 4.87 0.19
CA GLY A 297 -17.42 5.26 0.29
C GLY A 297 -16.67 5.02 -1.03
N LYS A 298 -15.39 5.38 -1.05
CA LYS A 298 -14.55 5.28 -2.23
C LYS A 298 -13.43 4.26 -2.06
N ILE A 299 -13.34 3.30 -2.99
CA ILE A 299 -12.19 2.39 -3.14
C ILE A 299 -11.48 2.75 -4.44
N THR A 300 -10.17 2.93 -4.39
CA THR A 300 -9.32 3.22 -5.56
C THR A 300 -8.22 2.18 -5.68
N VAL A 301 -7.86 1.82 -6.91
CA VAL A 301 -6.73 0.92 -7.19
C VAL A 301 -5.86 1.57 -8.26
N SER A 302 -4.58 1.72 -7.95
CA SER A 302 -3.57 2.26 -8.87
C SER A 302 -2.38 1.31 -9.08
N GLY A 303 -2.31 0.21 -8.33
CA GLY A 303 -1.24 -0.79 -8.43
C GLY A 303 -1.61 -2.09 -7.72
N GLY A 304 -0.64 -2.97 -7.60
CA GLY A 304 -0.76 -4.28 -6.95
C GLY A 304 -0.77 -5.46 -7.93
N THR A 305 -0.35 -6.62 -7.43
CA THR A 305 -0.36 -7.89 -8.17
C THR A 305 -1.42 -8.81 -7.61
N PHE A 306 -2.43 -9.15 -8.41
CA PHE A 306 -3.58 -9.98 -8.03
C PHE A 306 -3.48 -11.34 -8.72
N LYS A 307 -2.83 -12.33 -8.08
CA LYS A 307 -2.53 -13.64 -8.70
C LYS A 307 -3.78 -14.46 -9.03
N ASN A 308 -4.80 -14.40 -8.18
CA ASN A 308 -6.03 -15.18 -8.33
C ASN A 308 -7.24 -14.28 -8.65
N GLY A 309 -6.97 -13.13 -9.26
CA GLY A 309 -7.99 -12.19 -9.68
C GLY A 309 -8.48 -11.24 -8.58
N ALA A 310 -9.14 -10.20 -9.02
CA ALA A 310 -9.78 -9.22 -8.14
C ALA A 310 -11.13 -8.80 -8.74
N SER A 311 -12.18 -8.81 -7.93
CA SER A 311 -13.48 -8.23 -8.30
C SER A 311 -13.46 -6.73 -8.03
N GLY A 312 -14.02 -5.95 -8.97
CA GLY A 312 -14.04 -4.48 -8.86
C GLY A 312 -12.72 -3.81 -9.25
N VAL A 313 -11.89 -4.51 -10.01
CA VAL A 313 -10.63 -4.01 -10.56
C VAL A 313 -10.60 -4.25 -12.05
N TRP A 314 -10.13 -3.29 -12.82
CA TRP A 314 -10.11 -3.35 -14.28
C TRP A 314 -8.70 -3.17 -14.83
N THR A 315 -8.45 -3.77 -15.98
CA THR A 315 -7.16 -3.70 -16.67
C THR A 315 -7.28 -2.77 -17.89
N VAL A 316 -6.34 -1.86 -18.03
CA VAL A 316 -6.13 -1.06 -19.23
C VAL A 316 -4.91 -1.63 -19.95
N THR A 317 -5.14 -2.20 -21.13
CA THR A 317 -4.09 -2.77 -21.99
C THR A 317 -3.83 -1.82 -23.16
N PHE A 318 -2.59 -1.73 -23.59
CA PHE A 318 -2.20 -0.89 -24.72
C PHE A 318 -1.74 -1.76 -25.90
N ASN A 319 -2.34 -1.54 -27.05
CA ASN A 319 -1.92 -2.13 -28.32
C ASN A 319 -1.35 -1.01 -29.19
N THR A 320 -0.06 -1.04 -29.42
CA THR A 320 0.62 0.00 -30.19
C THR A 320 0.39 -0.07 -31.71
N ASN A 321 -0.35 -1.07 -32.21
CA ASN A 321 -0.59 -1.27 -33.64
C ASN A 321 0.70 -1.20 -34.46
N GLY A 322 1.76 -1.85 -33.97
CA GLY A 322 3.07 -1.90 -34.62
C GLY A 322 4.03 -0.75 -34.28
N GLY A 323 3.70 0.06 -33.29
CA GLY A 323 4.64 1.01 -32.68
C GLY A 323 5.47 0.38 -31.55
N THR A 324 6.49 1.11 -31.09
CA THR A 324 7.37 0.72 -29.98
C THR A 324 7.74 1.93 -29.13
N PRO A 325 8.00 1.77 -27.80
CA PRO A 325 7.76 0.56 -27.01
C PRO A 325 6.26 0.28 -26.80
N GLU A 326 5.91 -0.96 -26.47
CA GLU A 326 4.57 -1.29 -26.02
C GLU A 326 4.46 -0.95 -24.52
N PRO A 327 3.51 -0.08 -24.11
CA PRO A 327 3.35 0.29 -22.71
C PRO A 327 2.87 -0.89 -21.86
N GLU A 328 3.30 -0.94 -20.60
CA GLU A 328 2.79 -1.91 -19.64
C GLU A 328 1.29 -1.71 -19.37
N SER A 329 0.58 -2.82 -19.16
CA SER A 329 -0.82 -2.79 -18.74
C SER A 329 -0.98 -2.14 -17.37
N GLN A 330 -2.03 -1.39 -17.18
CA GLN A 330 -2.33 -0.71 -15.92
C GLN A 330 -3.55 -1.33 -15.26
N ILE A 331 -3.48 -1.45 -13.93
CA ILE A 331 -4.61 -1.88 -13.10
C ILE A 331 -5.25 -0.67 -12.45
N ARG A 332 -6.55 -0.52 -12.58
CA ARG A 332 -7.30 0.66 -12.09
C ARG A 332 -8.64 0.25 -11.48
N ALA A 333 -9.06 1.05 -10.49
CA ALA A 333 -10.44 1.09 -10.03
C ALA A 333 -10.77 2.52 -9.59
N ASN A 334 -11.80 3.10 -10.18
CA ASN A 334 -12.27 4.46 -9.89
C ASN A 334 -11.20 5.57 -10.04
N LEU A 335 -10.12 5.29 -10.76
CA LEU A 335 -9.08 6.26 -11.11
C LEU A 335 -8.91 6.31 -12.63
N PRO A 336 -8.53 7.46 -13.20
CA PRO A 336 -8.13 7.55 -14.60
C PRO A 336 -6.93 6.66 -14.90
N ALA A 337 -6.84 6.17 -16.14
CA ALA A 337 -5.59 5.59 -16.63
C ALA A 337 -4.52 6.67 -16.76
N THR A 338 -3.28 6.31 -16.50
CA THR A 338 -2.15 7.19 -16.77
C THR A 338 -1.81 7.12 -18.26
N LYS A 339 -1.78 8.28 -18.95
CA LYS A 339 -1.35 8.30 -20.35
C LYS A 339 0.12 7.87 -20.39
N PRO A 340 0.48 6.81 -21.15
CA PRO A 340 1.87 6.42 -21.33
C PRO A 340 2.58 7.41 -22.28
N ASP A 341 3.90 7.33 -22.34
CA ASP A 341 4.69 8.03 -23.35
C ASP A 341 4.23 7.61 -24.75
N ASP A 342 4.30 8.55 -25.69
CA ASP A 342 3.84 8.32 -27.05
C ASP A 342 4.78 7.31 -27.74
N PRO A 343 4.28 6.18 -28.27
CA PRO A 343 5.09 5.20 -28.98
C PRO A 343 5.56 5.78 -30.33
N THR A 344 6.57 5.16 -30.92
CA THR A 344 7.11 5.55 -32.24
C THR A 344 6.90 4.43 -33.26
N ARG A 345 6.69 4.82 -34.53
CA ARG A 345 6.56 3.89 -35.66
C ARG A 345 7.16 4.53 -36.90
N SER A 346 8.11 3.79 -37.54
CA SER A 346 8.81 4.30 -38.73
C SER A 346 7.84 4.65 -39.86
N GLY A 347 7.94 5.89 -40.36
CA GLY A 347 7.07 6.38 -41.43
C GLY A 347 5.68 6.85 -41.00
N TYR A 348 5.40 6.92 -39.71
CA TYR A 348 4.10 7.33 -39.17
C TYR A 348 4.25 8.35 -38.04
N VAL A 349 3.19 9.12 -37.83
CA VAL A 349 3.03 10.04 -36.70
C VAL A 349 1.96 9.45 -35.76
N PHE A 350 2.24 9.41 -34.47
CA PHE A 350 1.28 9.00 -33.46
C PHE A 350 0.18 10.06 -33.29
N VAL A 351 -1.09 9.63 -33.33
CA VAL A 351 -2.24 10.54 -33.22
C VAL A 351 -2.84 10.48 -31.82
N GLY A 352 -2.88 9.31 -31.21
CA GLY A 352 -3.50 9.11 -29.90
C GLY A 352 -3.94 7.69 -29.65
N TRP A 353 -4.54 7.48 -28.47
CA TRP A 353 -5.09 6.22 -28.02
C TRP A 353 -6.62 6.17 -28.21
N TYR A 354 -7.15 5.06 -28.71
CA TYR A 354 -8.55 4.86 -29.05
C TYR A 354 -9.10 3.59 -28.38
N THR A 355 -10.42 3.55 -28.12
CA THR A 355 -11.08 2.43 -27.43
C THR A 355 -11.45 1.28 -28.36
N ASP A 356 -11.32 1.44 -29.65
CA ASP A 356 -11.68 0.46 -30.68
C ASP A 356 -10.53 0.28 -31.67
N GLU A 357 -10.42 -0.92 -32.26
CA GLU A 357 -9.37 -1.29 -33.20
C GLU A 357 -9.41 -0.44 -34.49
N ALA A 358 -10.61 0.03 -34.90
CA ALA A 358 -10.78 0.91 -36.04
C ALA A 358 -10.34 2.35 -35.74
N CYS A 359 -9.97 2.65 -34.50
CA CYS A 359 -9.52 3.96 -34.04
C CYS A 359 -10.50 5.09 -34.35
N THR A 360 -11.79 4.88 -34.06
CA THR A 360 -12.86 5.85 -34.29
C THR A 360 -13.21 6.65 -33.04
N ALA A 361 -13.11 6.06 -31.84
CA ALA A 361 -13.42 6.67 -30.56
C ALA A 361 -12.16 6.94 -29.74
N ALA A 362 -11.74 8.20 -29.65
CA ALA A 362 -10.58 8.59 -28.84
C ALA A 362 -10.81 8.34 -27.34
N TYR A 363 -9.81 7.81 -26.67
CA TYR A 363 -9.88 7.56 -25.24
C TYR A 363 -9.63 8.84 -24.42
N ASP A 364 -10.48 9.05 -23.42
CA ASP A 364 -10.41 10.20 -22.52
C ASP A 364 -9.70 9.81 -21.21
N PHE A 365 -8.42 10.13 -21.10
CA PHE A 365 -7.57 9.87 -19.92
C PHE A 365 -7.96 10.66 -18.67
N THR A 366 -9.00 11.52 -18.73
CA THR A 366 -9.49 12.24 -17.54
C THR A 366 -10.60 11.48 -16.81
N LYS A 367 -11.18 10.46 -17.45
CA LYS A 367 -12.29 9.68 -16.87
C LYS A 367 -11.79 8.49 -16.06
N PRO A 368 -12.45 8.17 -14.93
CA PRO A 368 -12.18 6.95 -14.19
C PRO A 368 -12.44 5.70 -15.05
N VAL A 369 -11.56 4.71 -14.87
CA VAL A 369 -11.72 3.37 -15.46
C VAL A 369 -12.78 2.62 -14.65
N THR A 370 -13.85 2.16 -15.32
CA THR A 370 -14.97 1.42 -14.72
C THR A 370 -15.18 0.04 -15.36
N ASP A 371 -14.41 -0.26 -16.41
CA ASP A 371 -14.39 -1.53 -17.12
C ASP A 371 -13.00 -1.79 -17.69
N SER A 372 -12.67 -3.07 -17.94
CA SER A 372 -11.41 -3.40 -18.63
C SER A 372 -11.48 -2.97 -20.09
N VAL A 373 -10.41 -2.36 -20.57
CA VAL A 373 -10.33 -1.80 -21.91
C VAL A 373 -8.99 -2.05 -22.55
N THR A 374 -8.99 -2.35 -23.85
CA THR A 374 -7.79 -2.31 -24.69
C THR A 374 -7.76 -1.00 -25.47
N LEU A 375 -6.68 -0.26 -25.36
CA LEU A 375 -6.47 1.00 -26.07
C LEU A 375 -5.55 0.75 -27.27
N TYR A 376 -5.97 1.23 -28.43
CA TYR A 376 -5.28 1.05 -29.71
C TYR A 376 -4.62 2.36 -30.14
N ALA A 377 -3.35 2.28 -30.52
CA ALA A 377 -2.63 3.42 -31.08
C ALA A 377 -3.10 3.71 -32.51
N LYS A 378 -3.49 4.97 -32.76
CA LYS A 378 -3.77 5.47 -34.09
C LYS A 378 -2.52 6.09 -34.70
N TRP A 379 -2.31 5.78 -35.97
CA TRP A 379 -1.18 6.25 -36.75
C TRP A 379 -1.64 6.96 -38.03
N GLU A 380 -1.00 8.06 -38.38
CA GLU A 380 -1.12 8.71 -39.67
C GLU A 380 0.22 8.63 -40.40
N ALA A 381 0.20 8.46 -41.72
CA ALA A 381 1.42 8.41 -42.51
C ALA A 381 2.17 9.74 -42.37
N ALA A 382 3.46 9.70 -42.09
CA ALA A 382 4.27 10.89 -42.03
C ALA A 382 4.29 11.61 -43.37
N PRO A 383 4.20 12.95 -43.43
CA PRO A 383 4.25 13.72 -44.65
C PRO A 383 5.56 13.39 -45.46
N ARG A 384 5.41 12.97 -46.70
CA ARG A 384 6.57 12.81 -47.57
C ARG A 384 6.95 14.18 -48.09
N TYR A 385 8.06 14.72 -47.65
CA TYR A 385 8.64 15.87 -48.32
C TYR A 385 9.28 15.40 -49.63
N TYR A 386 8.63 15.69 -50.77
CA TYR A 386 9.29 15.59 -52.09
C TYR A 386 10.27 16.72 -52.19
N TYR A 387 11.53 16.40 -52.13
CA TYR A 387 12.57 17.30 -52.59
C TYR A 387 12.44 17.35 -54.13
N ASN A 388 11.84 18.40 -54.66
CA ASN A 388 11.80 18.63 -56.10
C ASN A 388 13.21 19.09 -56.48
N SER A 389 14.05 18.16 -56.88
CA SER A 389 15.30 18.51 -57.56
C SER A 389 14.92 19.04 -58.94
N GLY A 390 14.57 20.33 -58.97
CA GLY A 390 14.42 21.04 -60.23
C GLY A 390 15.73 20.94 -61.01
N THR A 391 15.71 20.16 -62.08
CA THR A 391 16.66 20.23 -63.15
C THR A 391 16.54 21.60 -63.80
N THR A 392 17.32 22.56 -63.33
CA THR A 392 17.69 23.73 -64.17
C THR A 392 18.83 23.31 -65.06
N THR A 393 18.52 23.04 -66.31
CA THR A 393 19.47 23.12 -67.39
C THR A 393 19.83 24.58 -67.56
N ASP A 394 21.01 24.95 -67.06
CA ASP A 394 21.70 26.18 -67.56
C ASP A 394 23.11 25.80 -67.99
N THR A 395 23.35 26.08 -69.25
CA THR A 395 24.60 25.99 -69.94
C THR A 395 25.49 27.17 -69.54
N ASP A 396 26.80 26.87 -69.51
CA ASP A 396 27.99 27.75 -69.65
C ASP A 396 28.46 28.58 -68.43
N ASN A 397 29.52 28.18 -67.81
CA ASN A 397 30.90 28.68 -68.01
C ASN A 397 31.86 28.19 -66.95
N ALA A 398 33.04 27.84 -67.41
CA ALA A 398 34.13 27.41 -66.57
C ALA A 398 34.66 28.54 -65.67
N ASP A 399 34.99 28.23 -64.43
CA ASP A 399 36.31 28.57 -63.91
C ASP A 399 36.64 27.80 -62.60
N GLU A 400 37.92 27.70 -62.35
CA GLU A 400 38.71 26.82 -61.55
C GLU A 400 38.55 26.88 -60.04
N ASP A 401 38.93 25.74 -59.47
CA ASP A 401 39.56 25.53 -58.15
C ASP A 401 38.83 25.95 -56.85
N LYS A 402 38.41 24.93 -56.13
CA LYS A 402 38.88 24.60 -54.74
C LYS A 402 38.37 23.30 -54.21
N LYS A 403 39.32 22.42 -53.86
CA LYS A 403 39.10 21.18 -53.08
C LYS A 403 38.38 21.45 -51.79
N GLY A 404 37.26 20.75 -51.57
CA GLY A 404 36.62 20.60 -50.30
C GLY A 404 35.94 19.21 -50.21
N SER A 405 36.49 18.35 -49.36
CA SER A 405 35.98 17.01 -49.12
C SER A 405 34.49 16.98 -48.72
N PRO A 406 33.71 15.98 -49.12
CA PRO A 406 32.33 15.86 -48.72
C PRO A 406 32.26 15.49 -47.23
N LYS A 407 31.60 16.32 -46.45
CA LYS A 407 31.21 15.99 -45.06
C LYS A 407 30.13 14.92 -45.10
N THR A 408 30.46 13.78 -44.53
CA THR A 408 29.52 12.71 -44.18
C THR A 408 28.36 13.27 -43.35
N PHE A 409 27.17 13.12 -43.85
CA PHE A 409 25.97 13.48 -43.13
C PHE A 409 25.69 12.36 -42.10
N ASP A 410 25.73 12.71 -40.82
CA ASP A 410 25.35 11.87 -39.71
C ASP A 410 23.80 11.95 -39.55
N PRO A 411 23.04 10.84 -39.65
CA PRO A 411 21.59 10.85 -39.44
C PRO A 411 21.26 10.62 -37.96
N GLY A 412 21.70 11.54 -37.13
CA GLY A 412 21.38 11.50 -35.69
C GLY A 412 20.87 12.84 -35.19
N ALA A 413 19.68 12.83 -34.62
CA ALA A 413 19.01 13.89 -33.87
C ALA A 413 18.45 15.09 -34.70
N GLY A 414 17.22 14.89 -35.17
CA GLY A 414 16.29 15.98 -35.50
C GLY A 414 15.05 15.90 -34.61
N ILE A 415 15.13 16.53 -33.45
CA ILE A 415 13.95 16.78 -32.62
C ILE A 415 13.12 17.87 -33.30
N TYR A 416 11.99 17.52 -33.90
CA TYR A 416 11.01 18.52 -34.34
C TYR A 416 9.89 18.58 -33.33
N ALA A 417 9.95 19.55 -32.43
CA ALA A 417 8.80 19.97 -31.64
C ALA A 417 7.86 20.77 -32.57
N VAL A 418 6.73 20.15 -32.93
CA VAL A 418 5.61 20.88 -33.52
C VAL A 418 4.77 21.41 -32.38
N SER A 419 4.98 22.66 -31.99
CA SER A 419 4.08 23.39 -31.10
C SER A 419 2.82 23.79 -31.85
N VAL A 420 1.72 23.07 -31.62
CA VAL A 420 0.40 23.51 -31.99
C VAL A 420 -0.05 24.57 -30.98
N ALA A 421 0.00 25.83 -31.39
CA ALA A 421 -0.57 26.91 -30.61
C ALA A 421 -2.09 26.82 -30.63
N LEU A 422 -2.71 26.34 -29.54
CA LEU A 422 -4.12 26.55 -29.27
C LEU A 422 -4.30 27.98 -28.75
N SER A 423 -4.87 28.84 -29.58
CA SER A 423 -5.35 30.17 -29.18
C SER A 423 -6.57 30.02 -28.28
N LEU A 424 -6.39 30.20 -26.99
CA LEU A 424 -7.47 30.41 -26.03
C LEU A 424 -7.82 31.91 -26.01
N THR A 425 -8.85 32.30 -26.76
CA THR A 425 -9.54 33.58 -26.54
C THR A 425 -10.46 33.43 -25.34
N GLY A 426 -9.97 33.76 -24.18
CA GLY A 426 -10.75 33.88 -22.95
C GLY A 426 -10.83 35.34 -22.55
N THR A 427 -11.95 35.99 -22.80
CA THR A 427 -12.28 37.35 -22.36
C THR A 427 -12.34 37.41 -20.82
N ALA A 428 -11.42 38.15 -20.26
CA ALA A 428 -11.47 38.53 -18.84
C ALA A 428 -12.51 39.63 -18.63
N TRP A 429 -13.50 39.37 -17.81
CA TRP A 429 -14.44 40.37 -17.29
C TRP A 429 -13.95 40.89 -15.94
N ILE A 430 -13.48 42.15 -15.94
CA ILE A 430 -13.11 42.86 -14.73
C ILE A 430 -14.37 43.57 -14.19
N GLY A 431 -14.91 43.05 -13.10
CA GLY A 431 -15.98 43.67 -12.34
C GLY A 431 -15.41 44.42 -11.12
N ARG A 432 -15.26 45.74 -11.26
CA ARG A 432 -14.95 46.65 -10.17
C ARG A 432 -16.25 47.01 -9.46
N LYS A 433 -16.39 46.75 -8.17
CA LYS A 433 -17.38 47.45 -7.32
C LYS A 433 -16.73 48.00 -6.09
N ARG A 434 -16.87 49.34 -5.99
CA ARG A 434 -16.74 50.15 -4.73
C ARG A 434 -18.07 50.01 -3.97
N HIS A 435 -18.03 49.79 -2.72
CA HIS A 435 -18.48 50.58 -1.58
C HIS A 435 -18.23 49.81 -0.31
#